data_fb02a3065450299aba4cbf57203a9615
#
_entry.id   fb02a3065450299aba4cbf57203a9615
#
_cell.length_a   1.000
_cell.length_b   1.000
_cell.length_c   1.000
_cell.angle_alpha   90.00
_cell.angle_beta   90.00
_cell.angle_gamma   90.00
#
_symmetry.space_group_name_H-M   'P 1'
#
loop_
_entity.id
_entity.type
_entity.pdbx_description
1 polymer ?
#
loop_
_entity_poly.entity_id
_entity_poly.type
_entity_poly.pdbx_seq_one_letter_code
_entity_poly.pdbx_strand_id
1 'polypeptide(L)'
;MTMDAQAGTTTDISFFGALRRRIGCREIHLEFDSPSITIRSILERLIEIQGEDLREWLINDYGWVDSRCMIFVDGEHLPSVGCIDRDVTGAKHLQLALATPMAGG
;
A
#
# COMPACT_ATOMS: atom_id res chain seq x y z
N MET A 1 3.37 -28.26 -16.69
CA MET A 1 3.30 -27.88 -16.41
C MET A 1 3.14 -27.06 -15.91
N THR A 2 3.39 -26.84 -15.75
CA THR A 2 3.38 -26.15 -15.38
C THR A 2 3.30 -25.30 -14.92
N MET A 3 3.45 -25.04 -14.79
CA MET A 3 3.55 -24.24 -14.39
C MET A 3 3.43 -23.37 -13.85
N ASP A 4 3.59 -23.21 -13.76
CA ASP A 4 3.63 -22.39 -13.30
C ASP A 4 3.48 -21.48 -12.83
N ALA A 5 3.61 -21.51 -12.79
CA ALA A 5 3.57 -20.99 -12.32
C ALA A 5 3.48 -20.12 -11.73
N GLN A 6 3.61 -20.11 -11.42
CA GLN A 6 3.53 -19.25 -10.75
C GLN A 6 4.16 -18.08 -10.61
N ALA A 7 4.20 -17.36 -11.32
CA ALA A 7 4.80 -16.07 -11.43
C ALA A 7 4.01 -14.99 -10.70
N GLY A 8 2.99 -15.36 -10.00
CA GLY A 8 2.16 -14.43 -9.26
C GLY A 8 2.72 -14.09 -7.90
N THR A 9 2.39 -12.91 -7.39
CA THR A 9 2.80 -12.46 -6.07
C THR A 9 1.55 -12.01 -5.32
N THR A 10 1.46 -12.35 -4.04
CA THR A 10 0.32 -11.94 -3.23
C THR A 10 0.78 -11.22 -1.97
N THR A 11 -0.05 -10.34 -1.46
CA THR A 11 0.21 -9.68 -0.20
C THR A 11 -1.10 -9.28 0.45
N ASP A 12 -1.13 -9.26 1.77
CA ASP A 12 -2.27 -8.81 2.53
C ASP A 12 -1.99 -7.43 3.07
N ILE A 13 -2.97 -6.55 2.99
CA ILE A 13 -2.80 -5.17 3.43
C ILE A 13 -3.84 -4.85 4.48
N SER A 14 -3.39 -4.43 5.66
CA SER A 14 -4.25 -4.00 6.74
C SER A 14 -4.28 -2.49 6.81
N PHE A 15 -5.43 -1.94 7.17
CA PHE A 15 -5.63 -0.51 7.22
C PHE A 15 -5.97 -0.06 8.63
N PHE A 16 -5.46 1.11 9.00
CA PHE A 16 -5.67 1.64 10.35
C PHE A 16 -6.11 3.10 10.29
N GLY A 17 -6.81 3.52 11.33
CA GLY A 17 -7.19 4.90 11.51
C GLY A 17 -8.12 5.43 10.43
N ALA A 18 -7.86 6.65 10.00
CA ALA A 18 -8.71 7.31 9.01
C ALA A 18 -8.74 6.55 7.68
N LEU A 19 -7.62 5.93 7.33
CA LEU A 19 -7.54 5.18 6.08
C LEU A 19 -8.48 3.97 6.11
N ARG A 20 -8.56 3.30 7.25
CA ARG A 20 -9.47 2.18 7.41
C ARG A 20 -10.92 2.61 7.22
N ARG A 21 -11.27 3.77 7.77
CA ARG A 21 -12.62 4.31 7.62
C ARG A 21 -12.91 4.66 6.17
N ARG A 22 -11.92 5.25 5.49
CA ARG A 22 -12.09 5.64 4.08
C ARG A 22 -12.29 4.42 3.19
N ILE A 23 -11.52 3.37 3.43
CA ILE A 23 -11.56 2.16 2.60
C ILE A 23 -12.75 1.29 2.95
N GLY A 24 -13.15 1.28 4.21
CA GLY A 24 -14.35 0.56 4.64
C GLY A 24 -14.12 -0.87 5.05
N CYS A 25 -12.88 -1.33 5.09
CA CYS A 25 -12.58 -2.68 5.56
C CYS A 25 -11.23 -2.69 6.25
N ARG A 26 -10.97 -3.76 6.98
CA ARG A 26 -9.76 -3.89 7.77
C ARG A 26 -8.57 -4.36 6.96
N GLU A 27 -8.85 -5.15 5.94
CA GLU A 27 -7.78 -5.83 5.22
C GLU A 27 -8.24 -6.15 3.81
N ILE A 28 -7.31 -6.06 2.87
CA ILE A 28 -7.55 -6.45 1.48
C ILE A 28 -6.41 -7.37 1.07
N HIS A 29 -6.76 -8.46 0.41
CA HIS A 29 -5.80 -9.38 -0.17
C HIS A 29 -5.59 -9.01 -1.63
N LEU A 30 -4.35 -8.77 -2.02
CA LEU A 30 -4.03 -8.42 -3.40
C LEU A 30 -3.22 -9.52 -4.07
N GLU A 31 -3.51 -9.75 -5.34
CA GLU A 31 -2.77 -10.68 -6.17
C GLU A 31 -2.26 -9.95 -7.41
N PHE A 32 -1.03 -10.21 -7.77
CA PHE A 32 -0.40 -9.57 -8.93
C PHE A 32 0.12 -10.65 -9.88
N ASP A 33 -0.04 -10.43 -11.17
CA ASP A 33 0.48 -11.33 -12.20
C ASP A 33 1.91 -10.99 -12.54
N SER A 34 2.68 -10.61 -11.55
CA SER A 34 4.04 -10.18 -11.73
C SER A 34 4.95 -10.90 -10.74
N PRO A 35 6.18 -11.23 -11.12
CA PRO A 35 7.12 -11.86 -10.19
C PRO A 35 7.67 -10.89 -9.17
N SER A 36 7.45 -9.60 -9.35
CA SER A 36 7.92 -8.61 -8.38
C SER A 36 6.88 -7.50 -8.22
N ILE A 37 6.84 -6.93 -7.02
CA ILE A 37 5.94 -5.84 -6.72
C ILE A 37 6.68 -4.77 -5.94
N THR A 38 6.24 -3.53 -6.10
CA THR A 38 6.79 -2.39 -5.38
C THR A 38 5.67 -1.73 -4.59
N ILE A 39 6.05 -0.82 -3.70
CA ILE A 39 5.05 -0.03 -2.98
C ILE A 39 4.14 0.69 -3.99
N ARG A 40 4.73 1.26 -5.05
CA ARG A 40 3.95 1.94 -6.09
C ARG A 40 2.87 1.02 -6.67
N SER A 41 3.23 -0.20 -7.02
CA SER A 41 2.27 -1.11 -7.62
C SER A 41 1.14 -1.46 -6.67
N ILE A 42 1.44 -1.55 -5.38
CA ILE A 42 0.43 -1.84 -4.38
C ILE A 42 -0.52 -0.66 -4.22
N LEU A 43 0.02 0.56 -4.09
CA LEU A 43 -0.81 1.74 -3.92
C LEU A 43 -1.67 2.00 -5.15
N GLU A 44 -1.11 1.81 -6.35
CA GLU A 44 -1.89 1.99 -7.57
C GLU A 44 -3.02 0.97 -7.68
N ARG A 45 -2.77 -0.27 -7.25
CA ARG A 45 -3.80 -1.29 -7.27
C ARG A 45 -4.93 -0.94 -6.30
N LEU A 46 -4.59 -0.43 -5.12
CA LEU A 46 -5.61 0.00 -4.17
C LEU A 46 -6.45 1.13 -4.74
N ILE A 47 -5.82 2.09 -5.40
CA ILE A 47 -6.53 3.19 -6.02
C ILE A 47 -7.48 2.68 -7.11
N GLU A 48 -7.01 1.71 -7.90
CA GLU A 48 -7.80 1.11 -8.94
C GLU A 48 -9.06 0.43 -8.39
N ILE A 49 -8.90 -0.25 -7.26
CA ILE A 49 -10.02 -0.97 -6.63
C ILE A 49 -10.96 -0.02 -5.91
N GLN A 50 -10.44 0.95 -5.20
CA GLN A 50 -11.22 1.80 -4.30
C GLN A 50 -11.69 3.11 -4.92
N GLY A 51 -11.08 3.54 -6.01
CA GLY A 51 -11.47 4.77 -6.67
C GLY A 51 -10.34 5.79 -6.68
N GLU A 52 -10.36 6.65 -7.70
CA GLU A 52 -9.27 7.59 -7.95
C GLU A 52 -9.08 8.61 -6.84
N ASP A 53 -10.14 8.94 -6.12
CA ASP A 53 -10.03 9.90 -5.03
C ASP A 53 -9.15 9.41 -3.88
N LEU A 54 -8.90 8.10 -3.82
CA LEU A 54 -7.98 7.56 -2.81
C LEU A 54 -6.55 8.02 -3.06
N ARG A 55 -6.23 8.39 -4.28
CA ARG A 55 -4.88 8.82 -4.64
C ARG A 55 -4.40 9.98 -3.77
N GLU A 56 -5.29 10.92 -3.45
CA GLU A 56 -4.92 12.06 -2.63
C GLU A 56 -4.46 11.65 -1.23
N TRP A 57 -4.88 10.48 -0.79
CA TRP A 57 -4.55 9.98 0.55
C TRP A 57 -3.22 9.26 0.58
N LEU A 58 -2.79 8.73 -0.57
CA LEU A 58 -1.64 7.83 -0.61
C LEU A 58 -0.43 8.40 -1.35
N ILE A 59 -0.66 9.16 -2.41
CA ILE A 59 0.41 9.65 -3.28
C ILE A 59 0.27 11.16 -3.43
N ASN A 60 1.36 11.88 -3.25
CA ASN A 60 1.31 13.34 -3.36
C ASN A 60 1.50 13.78 -4.81
N ASP A 61 1.43 15.11 -5.03
CA ASP A 61 1.52 15.68 -6.37
C ASP A 61 2.83 15.41 -7.09
N TYR A 62 3.86 15.03 -6.35
CA TYR A 62 5.17 14.72 -6.93
C TYR A 62 5.31 13.25 -7.27
N GLY A 63 4.29 12.44 -7.03
CA GLY A 63 4.34 11.02 -7.30
C GLY A 63 5.03 10.22 -6.21
N TRP A 64 5.19 10.78 -5.03
CA TRP A 64 5.77 10.10 -3.87
C TRP A 64 4.69 9.67 -2.90
N VAL A 65 5.03 8.77 -2.00
CA VAL A 65 4.10 8.43 -0.93
C VAL A 65 3.83 9.70 -0.12
N ASP A 66 2.56 9.96 0.13
CA ASP A 66 2.16 11.13 0.93
C ASP A 66 2.80 11.03 2.31
N SER A 67 3.32 12.14 2.81
CA SER A 67 4.02 12.12 4.09
C SER A 67 3.16 11.70 5.27
N ARG A 68 1.84 11.79 5.14
CA ARG A 68 0.94 11.35 6.19
C ARG A 68 0.71 9.84 6.15
N CYS A 69 1.05 9.20 5.04
CA CYS A 69 0.83 7.78 4.88
C CYS A 69 1.99 7.00 5.49
N MET A 70 1.70 6.20 6.50
CA MET A 70 2.68 5.38 7.16
C MET A 70 2.57 3.97 6.62
N ILE A 71 3.69 3.41 6.21
CA ILE A 71 3.72 2.08 5.60
C ILE A 71 4.63 1.18 6.43
N PHE A 72 4.08 0.03 6.82
CA PHE A 72 4.86 -0.99 7.51
C PHE A 72 4.86 -2.25 6.65
N VAL A 73 6.03 -2.81 6.44
CA VAL A 73 6.19 -4.03 5.65
C VAL A 73 6.73 -5.11 6.56
N ASP A 74 5.90 -6.13 6.81
CA ASP A 74 6.23 -7.22 7.74
C ASP A 74 6.74 -6.67 9.07
N GLY A 75 6.08 -5.60 9.54
CA GLY A 75 6.39 -5.00 10.83
C GLY A 75 7.44 -3.90 10.80
N GLU A 76 8.10 -3.69 9.67
CA GLU A 76 9.14 -2.67 9.56
C GLU A 76 8.57 -1.40 8.95
N HIS A 77 8.75 -0.27 9.66
CA HIS A 77 8.30 1.02 9.16
C HIS A 77 9.21 1.51 8.04
N LEU A 78 8.60 1.87 6.91
CA LEU A 78 9.35 2.46 5.80
C LEU A 78 9.15 3.96 5.81
N PRO A 79 10.24 4.74 5.70
CA PRO A 79 10.08 6.19 5.58
C PRO A 79 9.35 6.51 4.27
N SER A 80 8.45 7.49 4.32
CA SER A 80 7.67 7.84 3.13
C SER A 80 8.53 8.40 2.01
N VAL A 81 9.61 9.06 2.35
CA VAL A 81 10.51 9.63 1.34
C VAL A 81 11.30 8.50 0.69
N GLY A 82 11.12 8.36 -0.62
CA GLY A 82 11.90 7.41 -1.39
C GLY A 82 11.43 5.97 -1.34
N CYS A 83 10.36 5.66 -0.61
CA CYS A 83 9.96 4.26 -0.50
C CYS A 83 9.02 3.79 -1.61
N ILE A 84 8.51 4.71 -2.43
CA ILE A 84 7.47 4.33 -3.39
C ILE A 84 7.93 3.29 -4.41
N ASP A 85 9.19 3.28 -4.74
CA ASP A 85 9.73 2.31 -5.67
C ASP A 85 10.44 1.16 -4.97
N ARG A 86 10.27 1.05 -3.64
CA ARG A 86 10.86 -0.03 -2.87
C ARG A 86 10.25 -1.36 -3.29
N ASP A 87 11.11 -2.32 -3.58
CA ASP A 87 10.67 -3.68 -3.91
C ASP A 87 10.21 -4.35 -2.63
N VAL A 88 8.99 -4.86 -2.65
CA VAL A 88 8.42 -5.55 -1.49
C VAL A 88 7.96 -6.96 -1.87
N THR A 89 8.56 -7.50 -2.92
CA THR A 89 8.29 -8.87 -3.33
C THR A 89 8.63 -9.80 -2.18
N GLY A 90 7.76 -10.71 -1.90
CA GLY A 90 7.98 -11.63 -0.78
C GLY A 90 7.46 -11.12 0.55
N ALA A 91 7.11 -9.85 0.64
CA ALA A 91 6.49 -9.34 1.86
C ALA A 91 5.12 -9.98 2.00
N LYS A 92 4.81 -10.46 3.18
CA LYS A 92 3.56 -11.17 3.41
C LYS A 92 2.45 -10.25 3.86
N HIS A 93 2.81 -9.19 4.54
CA HIS A 93 1.81 -8.33 5.14
C HIS A 93 2.26 -6.88 5.15
N LEU A 94 1.44 -6.01 4.61
CA LEU A 94 1.65 -4.57 4.69
C LEU A 94 0.61 -3.96 5.60
N GLN A 95 1.00 -2.92 6.30
CA GLN A 95 0.08 -2.14 7.13
C GLN A 95 0.15 -0.70 6.67
N LEU A 96 -1.00 -0.13 6.39
CA LEU A 96 -1.10 1.26 5.95
C LEU A 96 -1.93 2.05 6.96
N ALA A 97 -1.42 3.19 7.36
CA ALA A 97 -2.12 4.07 8.25
C ALA A 97 -1.91 5.51 7.81
N LEU A 98 -2.89 6.35 8.03
CA LEU A 98 -2.72 7.77 7.81
C LEU A 98 -2.52 8.43 9.15
N ALA A 99 -1.40 9.11 9.28
CA ALA A 99 -1.15 9.93 10.46
C ALA A 99 -1.94 11.21 10.28
N THR A 100 -3.02 11.34 10.99
CA THR A 100 -3.79 12.56 10.92
C THR A 100 -3.16 13.60 11.84
N PRO A 101 -3.04 14.83 11.39
CA PRO A 101 -2.55 15.87 12.28
C PRO A 101 -3.50 15.98 13.46
N MET A 102 -2.93 16.19 14.62
CA MET A 102 -3.78 16.40 15.78
C MET A 102 -4.58 17.67 15.59
N ALA A 103 -5.86 17.57 15.81
CA ALA A 103 -6.73 18.71 15.65
C ALA A 103 -6.33 19.77 16.67
N GLY A 104 -6.32 20.96 16.21
CA GLY A 104 -5.84 22.03 17.03
C GLY A 104 -4.37 21.85 17.16
N GLY A 105 -4.10 21.02 16.38
CA GLY A 105 -2.79 20.59 16.32
C GLY A 105 -3.01 19.34 15.73
#